data_ee8c7aeb1bad39b071d444366d36b3a6
#
_entry.id   ee8c7aeb1bad39b071d444366d36b3a6
#
_cell.length_a   1.000
_cell.length_b   1.000
_cell.length_c   1.000
_cell.angle_alpha   90.00
_cell.angle_beta   90.00
_cell.angle_gamma   90.00
#
_symmetry.space_group_name_H-M   'P 1'
#
loop_
_entity.id
_entity.type
_entity.pdbx_description
1 polymer ?
#
loop_
_entity_poly.entity_id
_entity_poly.type
_entity_poly.pdbx_seq_one_letter_code
_entity_poly.pdbx_strand_id
1 'polypeptide(L)'
;MNTLELLEAGQLAGATRLDLSCGLTEFPQAIFTLADSLEVLNLSGNALTRLPDDLHRLHKLKVLFCSDNPFTELPACIGRCPQLSMVGFKANRIEHVPAEALPAQLRWLILTDNRIEHLPEALGNCRQMQKLMLSGNRLQALPDSLAQLENLELLRLSANRLPALPDWLLRLPRLAWLAYAGNPMSEAFTTPHSEGTRGHIAWDDLRLDAQLGEGASGIIYRAHLDSGQPVAVKLYKGAMTSDGSPVNEINACMAAGEHPQLIEVLGRLSGHPDGTAGLVMALIDPSFANLAGPPSLASCTRDIYSADFAIDRDALLRLLRGMAGVGAHLHARGINHGDFYAHNVLWQENGECLFGDFGGASFYPGDGGEVSQALERIEVRAFGLLFEELLTRCNEVDDDLWALQRQCVQPQVLARPSFAQITQRLDA
;
A
#
# COMPACT_ATOMS: atom_id res chain seq x y z
N MET A 1 5.37 -4.82 -35.90
CA MET A 1 6.50 -5.41 -35.15
C MET A 1 6.18 -5.24 -33.68
N ASN A 2 6.14 -6.30 -32.91
CA ASN A 2 5.95 -6.22 -31.46
C ASN A 2 7.28 -5.89 -30.77
N THR A 3 7.26 -5.61 -29.47
CA THR A 3 8.46 -5.19 -28.71
C THR A 3 9.60 -6.22 -28.76
N LEU A 4 9.27 -7.52 -28.74
CA LEU A 4 10.26 -8.59 -28.80
C LEU A 4 10.94 -8.63 -30.21
N GLU A 5 10.16 -8.49 -31.28
CA GLU A 5 10.71 -8.43 -32.64
C GLU A 5 11.61 -7.21 -32.84
N LEU A 6 11.26 -6.04 -32.26
CA LEU A 6 12.10 -4.83 -32.29
C LEU A 6 13.42 -5.05 -31.53
N LEU A 7 13.36 -5.75 -30.38
CA LEU A 7 14.54 -6.10 -29.60
C LEU A 7 15.47 -7.02 -30.39
N GLU A 8 14.94 -8.10 -30.97
CA GLU A 8 15.69 -9.07 -31.75
C GLU A 8 16.30 -8.46 -33.01
N ALA A 9 15.61 -7.48 -33.60
CA ALA A 9 16.12 -6.70 -34.73
C ALA A 9 17.16 -5.60 -34.34
N GLY A 10 17.50 -5.48 -33.03
CA GLY A 10 18.45 -4.48 -32.55
C GLY A 10 17.94 -3.03 -32.58
N GLN A 11 16.63 -2.82 -32.79
CA GLN A 11 16.04 -1.49 -32.92
C GLN A 11 15.80 -0.79 -31.56
N LEU A 12 16.03 -1.48 -30.44
CA LEU A 12 15.91 -0.94 -29.11
C LEU A 12 17.27 -0.60 -28.46
N ALA A 13 18.33 -0.48 -29.26
CA ALA A 13 19.66 -0.13 -28.75
C ALA A 13 19.63 1.15 -27.93
N GLY A 14 20.21 1.12 -26.71
CA GLY A 14 20.23 2.27 -25.80
C GLY A 14 18.94 2.44 -24.96
N ALA A 15 17.95 1.57 -25.07
CA ALA A 15 16.76 1.62 -24.23
C ALA A 15 17.14 1.42 -22.74
N THR A 16 16.57 2.29 -21.89
CA THR A 16 16.76 2.22 -20.43
C THR A 16 15.63 1.45 -19.73
N ARG A 17 14.51 1.24 -20.42
CA ARG A 17 13.36 0.46 -19.96
C ARG A 17 12.88 -0.50 -21.03
N LEU A 18 12.55 -1.73 -20.61
CA LEU A 18 11.99 -2.76 -21.46
C LEU A 18 10.83 -3.45 -20.74
N ASP A 19 9.66 -3.43 -21.37
CA ASP A 19 8.46 -4.14 -20.93
C ASP A 19 8.12 -5.20 -21.97
N LEU A 20 8.10 -6.50 -21.56
CA LEU A 20 7.76 -7.64 -22.38
C LEU A 20 6.71 -8.50 -21.70
N SER A 21 5.49 -8.51 -22.23
CA SER A 21 4.39 -9.38 -21.82
C SER A 21 3.79 -10.02 -23.08
N CYS A 22 4.37 -11.13 -23.51
CA CYS A 22 4.04 -11.76 -24.79
C CYS A 22 4.06 -13.30 -24.74
N GLY A 23 3.79 -13.86 -23.53
CA GLY A 23 3.72 -15.32 -23.35
C GLY A 23 5.08 -16.00 -23.34
N LEU A 24 6.14 -15.32 -22.90
CA LEU A 24 7.49 -15.87 -22.83
C LEU A 24 7.55 -17.09 -21.91
N THR A 25 8.12 -18.18 -22.39
CA THR A 25 8.44 -19.40 -21.62
C THR A 25 9.92 -19.46 -21.23
N GLU A 26 10.76 -18.69 -21.92
CA GLU A 26 12.19 -18.58 -21.69
C GLU A 26 12.62 -17.11 -21.76
N PHE A 27 13.71 -16.79 -21.04
CA PHE A 27 14.31 -15.44 -21.05
C PHE A 27 14.93 -15.16 -22.43
N PRO A 28 14.52 -14.08 -23.15
CA PRO A 28 15.08 -13.72 -24.43
C PRO A 28 16.54 -13.26 -24.32
N GLN A 29 17.48 -13.99 -24.90
CA GLN A 29 18.91 -13.65 -24.85
C GLN A 29 19.23 -12.30 -25.47
N ALA A 30 18.39 -11.83 -26.39
CA ALA A 30 18.53 -10.51 -27.01
C ALA A 30 18.46 -9.33 -25.97
N ILE A 31 17.89 -9.56 -24.79
CA ILE A 31 17.87 -8.55 -23.70
C ILE A 31 19.30 -8.13 -23.31
N PHE A 32 20.26 -9.02 -23.38
CA PHE A 32 21.66 -8.70 -23.06
C PHE A 32 22.31 -7.72 -24.01
N THR A 33 21.74 -7.47 -25.19
CA THR A 33 22.19 -6.40 -26.10
C THR A 33 22.00 -5.00 -25.49
N LEU A 34 21.15 -4.89 -24.47
CA LEU A 34 20.86 -3.66 -23.71
C LEU A 34 21.67 -3.53 -22.41
N ALA A 35 22.69 -4.37 -22.20
CA ALA A 35 23.45 -4.42 -20.94
C ALA A 35 24.01 -3.07 -20.49
N ASP A 36 24.43 -2.24 -21.44
CA ASP A 36 25.04 -0.92 -21.20
C ASP A 36 24.02 0.21 -20.95
N SER A 37 22.72 -0.07 -21.07
CA SER A 37 21.68 0.98 -20.96
C SER A 37 20.50 0.62 -20.07
N LEU A 38 20.13 -0.68 -19.98
CA LEU A 38 18.88 -1.12 -19.35
C LEU A 38 18.90 -0.93 -17.83
N GLU A 39 17.97 -0.11 -17.33
CA GLU A 39 17.79 0.14 -15.92
C GLU A 39 16.52 -0.50 -15.36
N VAL A 40 15.47 -0.63 -16.17
CA VAL A 40 14.18 -1.21 -15.78
C VAL A 40 13.80 -2.33 -16.73
N LEU A 41 13.65 -3.54 -16.20
CA LEU A 41 13.18 -4.71 -16.92
C LEU A 41 11.88 -5.23 -16.31
N ASN A 42 10.82 -5.24 -17.10
CA ASN A 42 9.53 -5.80 -16.71
C ASN A 42 9.16 -6.98 -17.61
N LEU A 43 9.16 -8.16 -17.01
CA LEU A 43 8.80 -9.46 -17.59
C LEU A 43 7.51 -10.03 -17.01
N SER A 44 6.65 -9.18 -16.44
CA SER A 44 5.39 -9.60 -15.84
C SER A 44 4.40 -10.11 -16.89
N GLY A 45 3.49 -11.02 -16.48
CA GLY A 45 2.45 -11.55 -17.36
C GLY A 45 2.99 -12.54 -18.41
N ASN A 46 3.95 -13.37 -18.05
CA ASN A 46 4.54 -14.39 -18.92
C ASN A 46 4.41 -15.81 -18.31
N ALA A 47 5.11 -16.78 -18.86
CA ALA A 47 5.17 -18.15 -18.40
C ALA A 47 6.62 -18.56 -18.00
N LEU A 48 7.39 -17.60 -17.46
CA LEU A 48 8.76 -17.83 -17.05
C LEU A 48 8.83 -18.61 -15.74
N THR A 49 9.73 -19.58 -15.67
CA THR A 49 10.01 -20.37 -14.46
C THR A 49 11.42 -20.13 -13.91
N ARG A 50 12.29 -19.51 -14.69
CA ARG A 50 13.69 -19.24 -14.34
C ARG A 50 14.21 -17.99 -15.06
N LEU A 51 15.26 -17.40 -14.50
CA LEU A 51 16.09 -16.37 -15.12
C LEU A 51 17.49 -16.95 -15.40
N PRO A 52 18.23 -16.37 -16.37
CA PRO A 52 19.57 -16.85 -16.67
C PRO A 52 20.55 -16.58 -15.54
N ASP A 53 21.49 -17.52 -15.31
CA ASP A 53 22.47 -17.40 -14.25
C ASP A 53 23.38 -16.16 -14.40
N ASP A 54 23.59 -15.71 -15.62
CA ASP A 54 24.41 -14.55 -15.96
C ASP A 54 23.60 -13.24 -16.06
N LEU A 55 22.43 -13.16 -15.42
CA LEU A 55 21.58 -11.94 -15.36
C LEU A 55 22.37 -10.69 -14.93
N HIS A 56 23.42 -10.86 -14.11
CA HIS A 56 24.30 -9.76 -13.66
C HIS A 56 25.04 -9.05 -14.79
N ARG A 57 25.04 -9.59 -16.02
CA ARG A 57 25.53 -8.90 -17.23
C ARG A 57 24.72 -7.63 -17.48
N LEU A 58 23.46 -7.57 -17.05
CA LEU A 58 22.66 -6.35 -17.05
C LEU A 58 23.12 -5.45 -15.87
N HIS A 59 24.35 -4.97 -15.94
CA HIS A 59 25.04 -4.34 -14.82
C HIS A 59 24.47 -2.97 -14.41
N LYS A 60 23.61 -2.36 -15.24
CA LYS A 60 22.86 -1.13 -14.92
C LYS A 60 21.44 -1.38 -14.40
N LEU A 61 21.01 -2.64 -14.33
CA LEU A 61 19.67 -3.00 -13.93
C LEU A 61 19.40 -2.58 -12.48
N LYS A 62 18.41 -1.71 -12.27
CA LYS A 62 17.96 -1.18 -10.98
C LYS A 62 16.63 -1.77 -10.54
N VAL A 63 15.76 -2.10 -11.51
CA VAL A 63 14.39 -2.56 -11.27
C VAL A 63 14.11 -3.80 -12.11
N LEU A 64 13.63 -4.86 -11.46
CA LEU A 64 13.21 -6.11 -12.10
C LEU A 64 11.81 -6.49 -11.62
N PHE A 65 10.87 -6.60 -12.55
CA PHE A 65 9.53 -7.12 -12.31
C PHE A 65 9.28 -8.39 -13.11
N CYS A 66 8.85 -9.45 -12.42
CA CYS A 66 8.47 -10.75 -12.95
C CYS A 66 7.13 -11.23 -12.34
N SER A 67 6.21 -10.31 -12.08
CA SER A 67 4.89 -10.64 -11.54
C SER A 67 4.07 -11.48 -12.52
N ASP A 68 3.07 -12.22 -12.01
CA ASP A 68 2.19 -13.03 -12.85
C ASP A 68 2.98 -14.01 -13.76
N ASN A 69 3.88 -14.78 -13.15
CA ASN A 69 4.64 -15.86 -13.75
C ASN A 69 4.58 -17.12 -12.86
N PRO A 70 4.97 -18.30 -13.31
CA PRO A 70 4.94 -19.52 -12.50
C PRO A 70 6.27 -19.84 -11.79
N PHE A 71 7.03 -18.84 -11.29
CA PHE A 71 8.22 -19.09 -10.49
C PHE A 71 7.86 -19.80 -9.18
N THR A 72 8.62 -20.82 -8.80
CA THR A 72 8.49 -21.57 -7.53
C THR A 72 9.54 -21.19 -6.50
N GLU A 73 10.59 -20.52 -6.93
CA GLU A 73 11.69 -20.01 -6.09
C GLU A 73 12.11 -18.62 -6.58
N LEU A 74 12.51 -17.74 -5.66
CA LEU A 74 13.13 -16.47 -6.04
C LEU A 74 14.52 -16.76 -6.65
N PRO A 75 14.79 -16.37 -7.92
CA PRO A 75 16.00 -16.77 -8.60
C PRO A 75 17.27 -16.25 -7.93
N ALA A 76 18.22 -17.14 -7.58
CA ALA A 76 19.47 -16.79 -6.89
C ALA A 76 20.37 -15.82 -7.69
N CYS A 77 20.25 -15.81 -9.02
CA CYS A 77 21.02 -14.90 -9.90
C CYS A 77 20.76 -13.41 -9.63
N ILE A 78 19.59 -13.06 -9.04
CA ILE A 78 19.20 -11.69 -8.70
C ILE A 78 20.20 -11.05 -7.72
N GLY A 79 20.67 -11.80 -6.73
CA GLY A 79 21.58 -11.30 -5.71
C GLY A 79 22.97 -10.87 -6.22
N ARG A 80 23.33 -11.28 -7.45
CA ARG A 80 24.57 -10.87 -8.11
C ARG A 80 24.45 -9.61 -8.96
N CYS A 81 23.25 -9.07 -9.13
CA CYS A 81 23.02 -7.85 -9.91
C CYS A 81 23.46 -6.62 -9.09
N PRO A 82 24.50 -5.87 -9.53
CA PRO A 82 25.20 -4.93 -8.64
C PRO A 82 24.41 -3.65 -8.32
N GLN A 83 23.46 -3.27 -9.14
CA GLN A 83 22.66 -2.06 -8.93
C GLN A 83 21.18 -2.34 -8.65
N LEU A 84 20.78 -3.62 -8.59
CA LEU A 84 19.40 -4.00 -8.44
C LEU A 84 18.88 -3.65 -7.04
N SER A 85 17.94 -2.73 -6.97
CA SER A 85 17.39 -2.19 -5.72
C SER A 85 15.88 -2.39 -5.57
N MET A 86 15.18 -2.75 -6.66
CA MET A 86 13.75 -3.05 -6.66
C MET A 86 13.48 -4.36 -7.36
N VAL A 87 12.77 -5.28 -6.68
CA VAL A 87 12.45 -6.61 -7.17
C VAL A 87 10.98 -6.92 -6.89
N GLY A 88 10.25 -7.34 -7.92
CA GLY A 88 8.84 -7.69 -7.81
C GLY A 88 8.52 -9.03 -8.48
N PHE A 89 7.98 -9.96 -7.68
CA PHE A 89 7.49 -11.29 -8.11
C PHE A 89 6.10 -11.54 -7.53
N LYS A 90 5.19 -10.56 -7.64
CA LYS A 90 3.79 -10.72 -7.22
C LYS A 90 3.11 -11.80 -8.05
N ALA A 91 2.13 -12.50 -7.43
CA ALA A 91 1.29 -13.51 -8.09
C ALA A 91 2.11 -14.58 -8.83
N ASN A 92 3.02 -15.19 -8.10
CA ASN A 92 3.78 -16.36 -8.55
C ASN A 92 3.42 -17.60 -7.68
N ARG A 93 4.29 -18.58 -7.65
CA ARG A 93 4.15 -19.80 -6.85
C ARG A 93 5.37 -20.01 -5.94
N ILE A 94 6.02 -18.92 -5.54
CA ILE A 94 7.28 -18.96 -4.78
C ILE A 94 7.01 -19.55 -3.41
N GLU A 95 7.75 -20.62 -3.09
CA GLU A 95 7.76 -21.29 -1.79
C GLU A 95 9.06 -21.03 -1.05
N HIS A 96 10.15 -20.75 -1.77
CA HIS A 96 11.49 -20.58 -1.24
C HIS A 96 12.13 -19.25 -1.66
N VAL A 97 12.74 -18.57 -0.69
CA VAL A 97 13.53 -17.34 -0.88
C VAL A 97 14.96 -17.62 -0.45
N PRO A 98 15.87 -17.98 -1.37
CA PRO A 98 17.27 -18.26 -1.00
C PRO A 98 17.97 -16.98 -0.57
N ALA A 99 18.90 -17.11 0.40
CA ALA A 99 19.69 -15.98 0.89
C ALA A 99 20.50 -15.30 -0.23
N GLU A 100 20.96 -16.09 -1.18
CA GLU A 100 21.75 -15.66 -2.33
C GLU A 100 20.96 -14.81 -3.33
N ALA A 101 19.62 -14.84 -3.26
CA ALA A 101 18.75 -14.04 -4.12
C ALA A 101 18.56 -12.58 -3.65
N LEU A 102 19.13 -12.19 -2.52
CA LEU A 102 18.89 -10.92 -1.87
C LEU A 102 20.06 -9.94 -2.08
N PRO A 103 19.96 -8.96 -3.00
CA PRO A 103 20.97 -7.91 -3.14
C PRO A 103 21.05 -7.05 -1.88
N ALA A 104 22.28 -6.74 -1.42
CA ALA A 104 22.47 -5.94 -0.20
C ALA A 104 21.87 -4.53 -0.28
N GLN A 105 21.79 -3.95 -1.48
CA GLN A 105 21.22 -2.64 -1.76
C GLN A 105 19.72 -2.66 -2.01
N LEU A 106 19.04 -3.79 -1.78
CA LEU A 106 17.61 -3.95 -2.01
C LEU A 106 16.82 -2.96 -1.15
N ARG A 107 16.00 -2.14 -1.82
CA ARG A 107 15.20 -1.06 -1.25
C ARG A 107 13.71 -1.38 -1.27
N TRP A 108 13.28 -2.14 -2.26
CA TRP A 108 11.88 -2.53 -2.43
C TRP A 108 11.78 -3.99 -2.89
N LEU A 109 11.08 -4.82 -2.09
CA LEU A 109 10.82 -6.23 -2.40
C LEU A 109 9.32 -6.51 -2.37
N ILE A 110 8.80 -7.01 -3.49
CA ILE A 110 7.39 -7.40 -3.66
C ILE A 110 7.32 -8.91 -3.89
N LEU A 111 6.79 -9.62 -2.91
CA LEU A 111 6.52 -11.06 -2.95
C LEU A 111 5.05 -11.37 -2.62
N THR A 112 4.16 -10.40 -2.83
CA THR A 112 2.72 -10.51 -2.61
C THR A 112 2.14 -11.66 -3.43
N ASP A 113 1.17 -12.39 -2.85
CA ASP A 113 0.44 -13.49 -3.49
C ASP A 113 1.39 -14.59 -4.01
N ASN A 114 2.05 -15.24 -3.04
CA ASN A 114 2.93 -16.38 -3.23
C ASN A 114 2.61 -17.49 -2.19
N ARG A 115 3.53 -18.42 -1.98
CA ARG A 115 3.34 -19.58 -1.10
C ARG A 115 4.43 -19.69 -0.02
N ILE A 116 5.06 -18.55 0.31
CA ILE A 116 6.21 -18.50 1.20
C ILE A 116 5.76 -18.79 2.64
N GLU A 117 6.39 -19.78 3.27
CA GLU A 117 6.17 -20.15 4.67
C GLU A 117 7.25 -19.58 5.59
N HIS A 118 8.47 -19.41 5.09
CA HIS A 118 9.61 -18.92 5.83
C HIS A 118 10.43 -17.91 5.02
N LEU A 119 10.95 -16.89 5.68
CA LEU A 119 11.90 -15.94 5.12
C LEU A 119 13.31 -16.23 5.67
N PRO A 120 14.36 -16.04 4.87
CA PRO A 120 15.73 -16.25 5.34
C PRO A 120 16.17 -15.12 6.29
N GLU A 121 16.97 -15.45 7.32
CA GLU A 121 17.61 -14.47 8.20
C GLU A 121 18.44 -13.43 7.42
N ALA A 122 18.99 -13.82 6.27
CA ALA A 122 19.76 -12.93 5.40
C ALA A 122 18.98 -11.70 4.92
N LEU A 123 17.63 -11.72 4.96
CA LEU A 123 16.80 -10.57 4.58
C LEU A 123 17.08 -9.36 5.50
N GLY A 124 17.43 -9.58 6.77
CA GLY A 124 17.85 -8.53 7.70
C GLY A 124 19.13 -7.78 7.29
N ASN A 125 19.92 -8.33 6.36
CA ASN A 125 21.11 -7.66 5.82
C ASN A 125 20.78 -6.61 4.74
N CYS A 126 19.56 -6.60 4.22
CA CYS A 126 19.09 -5.61 3.25
C CYS A 126 18.76 -4.27 3.94
N ARG A 127 19.73 -3.65 4.58
CA ARG A 127 19.56 -2.47 5.46
C ARG A 127 19.02 -1.21 4.74
N GLN A 128 19.02 -1.21 3.40
CA GLN A 128 18.42 -0.15 2.59
C GLN A 128 16.90 -0.36 2.35
N MET A 129 16.33 -1.47 2.85
CA MET A 129 14.94 -1.81 2.66
C MET A 129 14.02 -0.71 3.20
N GLN A 130 13.20 -0.16 2.31
CA GLN A 130 12.16 0.83 2.63
C GLN A 130 10.76 0.23 2.49
N LYS A 131 10.57 -0.73 1.57
CA LYS A 131 9.28 -1.29 1.23
C LYS A 131 9.34 -2.81 1.10
N LEU A 132 8.60 -3.52 1.96
CA LEU A 132 8.54 -4.99 1.98
C LEU A 132 7.07 -5.44 1.90
N MET A 133 6.71 -6.11 0.82
CA MET A 133 5.34 -6.49 0.51
C MET A 133 5.22 -8.02 0.46
N LEU A 134 4.59 -8.60 1.46
CA LEU A 134 4.49 -10.04 1.72
C LEU A 134 3.04 -10.52 1.88
N SER A 135 2.04 -9.68 1.58
CA SER A 135 0.63 -10.06 1.69
C SER A 135 0.30 -11.30 0.86
N GLY A 136 -0.63 -12.13 1.34
CA GLY A 136 -1.08 -13.32 0.59
C GLY A 136 -0.03 -14.43 0.53
N ASN A 137 0.71 -14.66 1.60
CA ASN A 137 1.64 -15.76 1.76
C ASN A 137 1.18 -16.73 2.87
N ARG A 138 2.07 -17.56 3.37
CA ARG A 138 1.80 -18.57 4.40
C ARG A 138 2.70 -18.41 5.62
N LEU A 139 3.22 -17.19 5.84
CA LEU A 139 4.17 -16.89 6.92
C LEU A 139 3.53 -17.14 8.29
N GLN A 140 4.21 -17.92 9.13
CA GLN A 140 3.83 -18.19 10.52
C GLN A 140 4.66 -17.39 11.52
N ALA A 141 5.82 -16.89 11.10
CA ALA A 141 6.69 -16.02 11.87
C ALA A 141 7.50 -15.12 10.93
N LEU A 142 8.05 -14.06 11.48
CA LEU A 142 9.03 -13.20 10.82
C LEU A 142 10.40 -13.44 11.47
N PRO A 143 11.50 -13.48 10.69
CA PRO A 143 12.86 -13.62 11.25
C PRO A 143 13.20 -12.43 12.16
N ASP A 144 13.87 -12.69 13.28
CA ASP A 144 14.28 -11.63 14.21
C ASP A 144 15.33 -10.67 13.60
N SER A 145 16.05 -11.12 12.60
CA SER A 145 16.98 -10.27 11.85
C SER A 145 16.33 -9.06 11.18
N LEU A 146 15.02 -9.11 10.89
CA LEU A 146 14.29 -7.97 10.33
C LEU A 146 14.26 -6.76 11.27
N ALA A 147 14.54 -6.94 12.56
CA ALA A 147 14.77 -5.84 13.50
C ALA A 147 15.90 -4.88 13.06
N GLN A 148 16.78 -5.33 12.17
CA GLN A 148 17.87 -4.52 11.62
C GLN A 148 17.47 -3.63 10.44
N LEU A 149 16.24 -3.74 9.95
CA LEU A 149 15.70 -2.96 8.84
C LEU A 149 15.23 -1.57 9.32
N GLU A 150 16.14 -0.77 9.88
CA GLU A 150 15.83 0.54 10.46
C GLU A 150 15.29 1.56 9.45
N ASN A 151 15.48 1.32 8.15
CA ASN A 151 14.95 2.14 7.06
C ASN A 151 13.57 1.69 6.57
N LEU A 152 13.01 0.60 7.12
CA LEU A 152 11.72 0.09 6.68
C LEU A 152 10.60 1.07 7.03
N GLU A 153 9.88 1.52 6.01
CA GLU A 153 8.78 2.49 6.12
C GLU A 153 7.43 1.84 5.84
N LEU A 154 7.36 0.90 4.89
CA LEU A 154 6.14 0.19 4.54
C LEU A 154 6.32 -1.32 4.65
N LEU A 155 5.39 -1.96 5.38
CA LEU A 155 5.35 -3.42 5.55
C LEU A 155 3.93 -3.94 5.33
N ARG A 156 3.76 -4.86 4.38
CA ARG A 156 2.50 -5.51 4.05
C ARG A 156 2.57 -6.99 4.42
N LEU A 157 1.81 -7.39 5.42
CA LEU A 157 1.75 -8.75 5.98
C LEU A 157 0.36 -9.39 5.91
N SER A 158 -0.62 -8.70 5.31
CA SER A 158 -2.01 -9.15 5.26
C SER A 158 -2.15 -10.54 4.66
N ALA A 159 -3.17 -11.29 5.09
CA ALA A 159 -3.47 -12.64 4.59
C ALA A 159 -2.27 -13.60 4.67
N ASN A 160 -1.68 -13.70 5.86
CA ASN A 160 -0.68 -14.68 6.26
C ASN A 160 -1.21 -15.55 7.41
N ARG A 161 -0.35 -16.21 8.15
CA ARG A 161 -0.69 -17.11 9.26
C ARG A 161 -0.02 -16.68 10.58
N LEU A 162 0.25 -15.39 10.73
CA LEU A 162 0.95 -14.84 11.89
C LEU A 162 0.05 -14.84 13.12
N PRO A 163 0.46 -15.49 14.23
CA PRO A 163 -0.29 -15.52 15.48
C PRO A 163 -0.13 -14.23 16.30
N ALA A 164 0.94 -13.47 16.09
CA ALA A 164 1.25 -12.20 16.76
C ALA A 164 2.22 -11.38 15.90
N LEU A 165 2.26 -10.05 16.13
CA LEU A 165 3.35 -9.21 15.67
C LEU A 165 4.53 -9.32 16.65
N PRO A 166 5.77 -9.47 16.17
CA PRO A 166 6.94 -9.51 17.05
C PRO A 166 7.20 -8.13 17.67
N ASP A 167 7.68 -8.10 18.90
CA ASP A 167 7.93 -6.87 19.66
C ASP A 167 8.89 -5.90 18.97
N TRP A 168 9.90 -6.44 18.27
CA TRP A 168 10.87 -5.61 17.54
C TRP A 168 10.20 -4.80 16.41
N LEU A 169 9.15 -5.34 15.78
CA LEU A 169 8.43 -4.67 14.69
C LEU A 169 7.78 -3.38 15.18
N LEU A 170 7.19 -3.42 16.38
CA LEU A 170 6.54 -2.25 16.99
C LEU A 170 7.53 -1.15 17.41
N ARG A 171 8.84 -1.42 17.32
CA ARG A 171 9.92 -0.48 17.67
C ARG A 171 10.70 0.03 16.49
N LEU A 172 10.39 -0.42 15.26
CA LEU A 172 11.08 0.04 14.05
C LEU A 172 10.94 1.56 13.88
N PRO A 173 12.06 2.30 13.81
CA PRO A 173 12.04 3.76 13.96
C PRO A 173 11.39 4.49 12.80
N ARG A 174 11.35 3.88 11.61
CA ARG A 174 10.80 4.51 10.39
C ARG A 174 9.52 3.86 9.89
N LEU A 175 9.05 2.79 10.52
CA LEU A 175 7.80 2.15 10.10
C LEU A 175 6.63 3.13 10.25
N ALA A 176 5.86 3.28 9.17
CA ALA A 176 4.75 4.23 9.05
C ALA A 176 3.49 3.55 8.48
N TRP A 177 3.64 2.68 7.50
CA TRP A 177 2.54 2.04 6.79
C TRP A 177 2.59 0.52 7.01
N LEU A 178 1.77 0.03 7.94
CA LEU A 178 1.71 -1.37 8.34
C LEU A 178 0.32 -1.93 8.08
N ALA A 179 0.23 -3.00 7.27
CA ALA A 179 -1.00 -3.75 7.04
C ALA A 179 -0.80 -5.22 7.40
N TYR A 180 -1.72 -5.80 8.18
CA TYR A 180 -1.64 -7.19 8.69
C TYR A 180 -2.99 -7.89 8.84
N ALA A 181 -4.05 -7.36 8.21
CA ALA A 181 -5.39 -7.97 8.23
C ALA A 181 -5.39 -9.40 7.68
N GLY A 182 -6.37 -10.22 8.08
CA GLY A 182 -6.48 -11.61 7.61
C GLY A 182 -5.40 -12.53 8.15
N ASN A 183 -4.79 -12.19 9.28
CA ASN A 183 -3.94 -13.07 10.09
C ASN A 183 -4.69 -13.52 11.32
N PRO A 184 -4.40 -14.68 11.91
CA PRO A 184 -5.04 -15.14 13.16
C PRO A 184 -5.06 -14.09 14.27
N MET A 185 -4.00 -13.30 14.39
CA MET A 185 -3.89 -12.23 15.39
C MET A 185 -4.86 -11.06 15.17
N SER A 186 -5.23 -10.76 13.93
CA SER A 186 -6.13 -9.64 13.63
C SER A 186 -7.59 -10.08 13.56
N GLU A 187 -7.85 -11.32 13.16
CA GLU A 187 -9.21 -11.87 13.07
C GLU A 187 -9.89 -11.97 14.43
N ALA A 188 -9.13 -12.17 15.51
CA ALA A 188 -9.64 -12.20 16.88
C ALA A 188 -10.31 -10.86 17.30
N PHE A 189 -9.98 -9.75 16.63
CA PHE A 189 -10.51 -8.42 16.90
C PHE A 189 -11.44 -7.91 15.80
N THR A 190 -11.55 -8.66 14.71
CA THR A 190 -12.57 -8.38 13.69
C THR A 190 -13.92 -8.74 14.32
N THR A 191 -14.60 -7.76 14.90
CA THR A 191 -15.97 -7.95 15.32
C THR A 191 -16.78 -8.31 14.08
N PRO A 192 -17.45 -9.50 14.04
CA PRO A 192 -18.48 -9.69 13.05
C PRO A 192 -19.46 -8.53 13.28
N HIS A 193 -19.63 -7.65 12.31
CA HIS A 193 -20.74 -6.71 12.42
C HIS A 193 -22.01 -7.55 12.58
N SER A 194 -22.45 -7.70 13.82
CA SER A 194 -23.83 -7.98 14.11
C SER A 194 -24.63 -7.03 13.22
N GLU A 195 -25.60 -7.55 12.51
CA GLU A 195 -26.58 -6.95 11.62
C GLU A 195 -27.14 -5.58 12.11
N GLY A 196 -26.28 -4.60 12.38
CA GLY A 196 -26.57 -3.30 12.97
C GLY A 196 -26.40 -2.18 11.96
N THR A 197 -27.51 -1.70 11.47
CA THR A 197 -27.84 -0.39 10.88
C THR A 197 -27.27 -0.01 9.50
N ARG A 198 -26.20 -0.58 8.98
CA ARG A 198 -25.79 -0.42 7.58
C ARG A 198 -25.93 -1.75 6.87
N GLY A 199 -27.03 -1.89 6.13
CA GLY A 199 -27.48 -3.15 5.56
C GLY A 199 -26.67 -3.61 4.34
N HIS A 200 -27.06 -4.77 3.84
CA HIS A 200 -26.75 -5.19 2.49
C HIS A 200 -27.59 -4.38 1.52
N ILE A 201 -26.97 -3.91 0.44
CA ILE A 201 -27.65 -3.30 -0.70
C ILE A 201 -27.63 -4.34 -1.82
N ALA A 202 -28.82 -4.74 -2.28
CA ALA A 202 -28.92 -5.75 -3.31
C ALA A 202 -28.45 -5.18 -4.66
N TRP A 203 -27.77 -6.03 -5.43
CA TRP A 203 -27.37 -5.67 -6.80
C TRP A 203 -28.55 -5.25 -7.66
N ASP A 204 -29.70 -5.91 -7.48
CA ASP A 204 -30.92 -5.64 -8.24
C ASP A 204 -31.55 -4.27 -7.91
N ASP A 205 -31.20 -3.69 -6.74
CA ASP A 205 -31.62 -2.34 -6.33
C ASP A 205 -30.74 -1.23 -6.91
N LEU A 206 -29.73 -1.59 -7.72
CA LEU A 206 -28.73 -0.67 -8.28
C LEU A 206 -28.83 -0.60 -9.80
N ARG A 207 -28.75 0.61 -10.32
CA ARG A 207 -28.57 0.87 -11.75
C ARG A 207 -27.22 1.50 -11.98
N LEU A 208 -26.26 0.71 -12.51
CA LEU A 208 -24.94 1.22 -12.87
C LEU A 208 -25.06 2.21 -14.03
N ASP A 209 -24.25 3.27 -13.95
CA ASP A 209 -24.14 4.33 -14.95
C ASP A 209 -22.69 4.33 -15.51
N ALA A 210 -21.91 5.37 -15.28
CA ALA A 210 -20.56 5.51 -15.82
C ALA A 210 -19.49 5.00 -14.86
N GLN A 211 -18.36 4.49 -15.40
CA GLN A 211 -17.16 4.25 -14.63
C GLN A 211 -16.56 5.59 -14.16
N LEU A 212 -16.34 5.72 -12.85
CA LEU A 212 -15.73 6.90 -12.24
C LEU A 212 -14.22 6.78 -12.12
N GLY A 213 -13.73 5.56 -11.88
CA GLY A 213 -12.31 5.31 -11.73
C GLY A 213 -12.00 3.82 -11.66
N GLU A 214 -10.70 3.52 -11.76
CA GLU A 214 -10.18 2.17 -11.67
C GLU A 214 -8.83 2.21 -10.94
N GLY A 215 -8.70 1.37 -9.91
CA GLY A 215 -7.49 1.20 -9.13
C GLY A 215 -7.02 -0.25 -9.10
N ALA A 216 -5.97 -0.50 -8.32
CA ALA A 216 -5.41 -1.84 -8.13
C ALA A 216 -6.41 -2.80 -7.48
N SER A 217 -7.23 -2.32 -6.54
CA SER A 217 -8.18 -3.13 -5.77
C SER A 217 -9.55 -3.29 -6.43
N GLY A 218 -9.95 -2.39 -7.36
CA GLY A 218 -11.29 -2.44 -7.92
C GLY A 218 -11.61 -1.38 -8.94
N ILE A 219 -12.86 -1.41 -9.42
CA ILE A 219 -13.43 -0.42 -10.32
C ILE A 219 -14.57 0.28 -9.59
N ILE A 220 -14.64 1.60 -9.70
CA ILE A 220 -15.67 2.43 -9.09
C ILE A 220 -16.61 2.90 -10.20
N TYR A 221 -17.90 2.66 -10.00
CA TYR A 221 -18.96 3.09 -10.89
C TYR A 221 -19.87 4.12 -10.21
N ARG A 222 -20.37 5.06 -10.97
CA ARG A 222 -21.56 5.80 -10.61
C ARG A 222 -22.77 4.89 -10.75
N ALA A 223 -23.69 4.98 -9.81
CA ALA A 223 -24.93 4.21 -9.84
C ALA A 223 -26.07 5.02 -9.22
N HIS A 224 -27.28 4.52 -9.34
CA HIS A 224 -28.47 5.03 -8.67
C HIS A 224 -29.16 3.87 -7.94
N LEU A 225 -29.57 4.12 -6.71
CA LEU A 225 -30.51 3.26 -6.00
C LEU A 225 -31.88 3.33 -6.64
N ASP A 226 -32.73 2.36 -6.42
CA ASP A 226 -34.16 2.40 -6.87
C ASP A 226 -34.94 3.61 -6.35
N SER A 227 -34.50 4.18 -5.22
CA SER A 227 -35.01 5.47 -4.71
C SER A 227 -34.65 6.67 -5.58
N GLY A 228 -33.77 6.51 -6.57
CA GLY A 228 -33.23 7.60 -7.38
C GLY A 228 -31.98 8.27 -6.76
N GLN A 229 -31.57 7.88 -5.56
CA GLN A 229 -30.38 8.45 -4.92
C GLN A 229 -29.09 8.07 -5.70
N PRO A 230 -28.26 9.06 -6.10
CA PRO A 230 -26.98 8.77 -6.72
C PRO A 230 -25.97 8.24 -5.69
N VAL A 231 -25.21 7.20 -6.06
CA VAL A 231 -24.23 6.52 -5.23
C VAL A 231 -22.99 6.17 -6.04
N ALA A 232 -21.90 5.81 -5.35
CA ALA A 232 -20.73 5.17 -5.94
C ALA A 232 -20.68 3.69 -5.53
N VAL A 233 -20.37 2.81 -6.48
CA VAL A 233 -20.24 1.37 -6.24
C VAL A 233 -18.82 0.93 -6.58
N LYS A 234 -18.07 0.45 -5.60
CA LYS A 234 -16.75 -0.17 -5.79
C LYS A 234 -16.95 -1.66 -5.97
N LEU A 235 -16.57 -2.19 -7.12
CA LEU A 235 -16.50 -3.62 -7.41
C LEU A 235 -15.04 -4.08 -7.33
N TYR A 236 -14.76 -5.06 -6.49
CA TYR A 236 -13.40 -5.52 -6.25
C TYR A 236 -12.89 -6.46 -7.34
N LYS A 237 -11.58 -6.38 -7.64
CA LYS A 237 -10.87 -7.25 -8.59
C LYS A 237 -10.19 -8.38 -7.84
N GLY A 238 -10.54 -9.63 -8.17
CA GLY A 238 -9.84 -10.81 -7.65
C GLY A 238 -10.02 -11.02 -6.14
N ALA A 239 -9.33 -12.03 -5.62
CA ALA A 239 -9.39 -12.46 -4.23
C ALA A 239 -8.30 -11.80 -3.34
N MET A 240 -7.25 -11.21 -3.94
CA MET A 240 -6.10 -10.63 -3.25
C MET A 240 -5.62 -9.37 -3.95
N THR A 241 -5.43 -8.32 -3.18
CA THR A 241 -4.77 -7.07 -3.61
C THR A 241 -3.36 -6.99 -3.06
N SER A 242 -2.62 -5.92 -3.36
CA SER A 242 -1.29 -5.69 -2.75
C SER A 242 -1.33 -5.53 -1.23
N ASP A 243 -2.45 -5.08 -0.69
CA ASP A 243 -2.60 -4.70 0.71
C ASP A 243 -3.38 -5.72 1.53
N GLY A 244 -4.19 -6.59 0.90
CA GLY A 244 -4.96 -7.61 1.58
C GLY A 244 -6.14 -8.14 0.77
N SER A 245 -7.12 -8.75 1.45
CA SER A 245 -8.33 -9.25 0.78
C SER A 245 -9.43 -8.17 0.74
N PRO A 246 -10.27 -8.16 -0.31
CA PRO A 246 -11.44 -7.27 -0.39
C PRO A 246 -12.38 -7.38 0.82
N VAL A 247 -12.52 -8.58 1.39
CA VAL A 247 -13.38 -8.81 2.56
C VAL A 247 -12.88 -8.02 3.78
N ASN A 248 -11.57 -7.96 3.98
CA ASN A 248 -10.98 -7.20 5.09
C ASN A 248 -11.18 -5.70 4.91
N GLU A 249 -11.00 -5.20 3.70
CA GLU A 249 -11.29 -3.79 3.36
C GLU A 249 -12.76 -3.44 3.63
N ILE A 250 -13.70 -4.26 3.14
CA ILE A 250 -15.13 -4.07 3.38
C ILE A 250 -15.43 -4.05 4.89
N ASN A 251 -14.90 -5.00 5.65
CA ASN A 251 -15.12 -5.07 7.08
C ASN A 251 -14.58 -3.83 7.81
N ALA A 252 -13.39 -3.35 7.42
CA ALA A 252 -12.79 -2.15 8.00
C ALA A 252 -13.60 -0.88 7.67
N CYS A 253 -14.03 -0.71 6.42
CA CYS A 253 -14.91 0.39 6.00
C CYS A 253 -16.21 0.42 6.80
N MET A 254 -16.85 -0.75 6.98
CA MET A 254 -18.10 -0.86 7.75
C MET A 254 -17.87 -0.57 9.24
N ALA A 255 -16.76 -1.04 9.81
CA ALA A 255 -16.39 -0.84 11.21
C ALA A 255 -15.95 0.60 11.53
N ALA A 256 -15.37 1.29 10.58
CA ALA A 256 -14.94 2.68 10.74
C ALA A 256 -16.12 3.59 11.12
N GLY A 257 -17.34 3.28 10.66
CA GLY A 257 -18.51 4.07 11.00
C GLY A 257 -18.51 5.45 10.36
N GLU A 258 -19.29 6.38 10.92
CA GLU A 258 -19.44 7.74 10.40
C GLU A 258 -18.38 8.68 10.97
N HIS A 259 -17.79 9.48 10.09
CA HIS A 259 -16.94 10.61 10.47
C HIS A 259 -16.99 11.64 9.32
N PRO A 260 -17.05 12.96 9.61
CA PRO A 260 -17.20 13.99 8.57
C PRO A 260 -16.15 13.97 7.47
N GLN A 261 -14.95 13.50 7.79
CA GLN A 261 -13.82 13.39 6.85
C GLN A 261 -13.57 11.95 6.36
N LEU A 262 -14.47 10.99 6.59
CA LEU A 262 -14.45 9.68 5.94
C LEU A 262 -15.46 9.64 4.80
N ILE A 263 -15.10 8.94 3.73
CA ILE A 263 -16.06 8.63 2.66
C ILE A 263 -17.17 7.75 3.25
N GLU A 264 -18.40 8.23 3.18
CA GLU A 264 -19.53 7.54 3.77
C GLU A 264 -19.82 6.22 3.04
N VAL A 265 -19.83 5.13 3.79
CA VAL A 265 -20.22 3.80 3.31
C VAL A 265 -21.69 3.58 3.61
N LEU A 266 -22.50 3.34 2.58
CA LEU A 266 -23.95 3.09 2.69
C LEU A 266 -24.26 1.63 2.97
N GLY A 267 -23.44 0.69 2.45
CA GLY A 267 -23.62 -0.73 2.70
C GLY A 267 -22.70 -1.62 1.88
N ARG A 268 -22.74 -2.92 2.22
CA ARG A 268 -22.08 -3.98 1.46
C ARG A 268 -22.98 -4.40 0.28
N LEU A 269 -22.39 -4.60 -0.88
CA LEU A 269 -23.08 -5.15 -2.04
C LEU A 269 -23.40 -6.63 -1.83
N SER A 270 -24.61 -7.05 -2.21
CA SER A 270 -25.05 -8.44 -2.20
C SER A 270 -25.73 -8.84 -3.51
N GLY A 271 -25.68 -10.12 -3.87
CA GLY A 271 -26.39 -10.65 -5.03
C GLY A 271 -25.78 -10.32 -6.39
N HIS A 272 -24.52 -9.88 -6.47
CA HIS A 272 -23.86 -9.67 -7.77
C HIS A 272 -23.83 -10.98 -8.57
N PRO A 273 -24.18 -10.99 -9.88
CA PRO A 273 -24.30 -12.23 -10.69
C PRO A 273 -23.08 -13.11 -10.68
N ASP A 274 -21.89 -12.50 -10.73
CA ASP A 274 -20.61 -13.20 -10.73
C ASP A 274 -20.05 -13.43 -9.31
N GLY A 275 -20.81 -13.15 -8.26
CA GLY A 275 -20.35 -13.24 -6.87
C GLY A 275 -19.28 -12.20 -6.49
N THR A 276 -19.14 -11.12 -7.28
CA THR A 276 -18.15 -10.07 -7.04
C THR A 276 -18.48 -9.31 -5.76
N ALA A 277 -17.51 -9.19 -4.86
CA ALA A 277 -17.62 -8.38 -3.67
C ALA A 277 -17.64 -6.88 -4.01
N GLY A 278 -18.39 -6.09 -3.26
CA GLY A 278 -18.46 -4.65 -3.49
C GLY A 278 -18.93 -3.86 -2.27
N LEU A 279 -18.71 -2.55 -2.36
CA LEU A 279 -19.21 -1.54 -1.43
C LEU A 279 -20.05 -0.51 -2.18
N VAL A 280 -21.13 -0.06 -1.53
CA VAL A 280 -21.92 1.09 -1.96
C VAL A 280 -21.59 2.26 -1.03
N MET A 281 -21.24 3.38 -1.61
CA MET A 281 -20.75 4.57 -0.91
C MET A 281 -21.53 5.80 -1.38
N ALA A 282 -21.50 6.86 -0.58
CA ALA A 282 -22.00 8.16 -1.03
C ALA A 282 -21.21 8.61 -2.28
N LEU A 283 -21.94 9.19 -3.24
CA LEU A 283 -21.29 9.79 -4.40
C LEU A 283 -20.62 11.10 -3.96
N ILE A 284 -19.31 11.17 -4.18
CA ILE A 284 -18.50 12.34 -3.79
C ILE A 284 -18.77 13.49 -4.78
N ASP A 285 -18.83 14.70 -4.25
CA ASP A 285 -18.97 15.91 -5.07
C ASP A 285 -17.78 16.06 -6.03
N PRO A 286 -18.01 16.37 -7.31
CA PRO A 286 -16.94 16.53 -8.31
C PRO A 286 -15.93 17.66 -8.02
N SER A 287 -16.21 18.55 -7.08
CA SER A 287 -15.27 19.59 -6.63
C SER A 287 -14.09 19.04 -5.81
N PHE A 288 -14.20 17.82 -5.29
CA PHE A 288 -13.09 17.15 -4.64
C PHE A 288 -12.11 16.56 -5.66
N ALA A 289 -10.83 16.82 -5.47
CA ALA A 289 -9.73 16.29 -6.27
C ALA A 289 -8.78 15.46 -5.42
N ASN A 290 -7.96 14.61 -6.04
CA ASN A 290 -6.90 13.91 -5.33
C ASN A 290 -5.87 14.92 -4.81
N LEU A 291 -5.49 14.81 -3.53
CA LEU A 291 -4.48 15.69 -2.91
C LEU A 291 -3.09 15.48 -3.52
N ALA A 292 -2.76 14.24 -3.85
CA ALA A 292 -1.50 13.87 -4.50
C ALA A 292 -1.69 12.62 -5.38
N GLY A 293 -0.70 12.33 -6.20
CA GLY A 293 -0.56 11.04 -6.86
C GLY A 293 0.23 10.03 -6.01
N PRO A 294 0.10 8.71 -6.30
CA PRO A 294 0.80 7.68 -5.56
C PRO A 294 2.32 7.74 -5.74
N PRO A 295 3.09 7.05 -4.85
CA PRO A 295 4.54 6.97 -4.97
C PRO A 295 5.00 6.40 -6.31
N SER A 296 6.10 6.94 -6.84
CA SER A 296 6.79 6.46 -8.05
C SER A 296 7.90 5.47 -7.71
N LEU A 297 8.52 4.87 -8.74
CA LEU A 297 9.74 4.07 -8.58
C LEU A 297 10.89 4.89 -7.94
N ALA A 298 10.96 6.18 -8.21
CA ALA A 298 12.00 7.06 -7.67
C ALA A 298 11.72 7.42 -6.20
N SER A 299 10.49 7.82 -5.87
CA SER A 299 10.11 8.24 -4.52
C SER A 299 9.93 7.06 -3.54
N CYS A 300 9.66 5.85 -4.04
CA CYS A 300 9.44 4.61 -3.32
C CYS A 300 8.24 4.65 -2.37
N THR A 301 8.30 5.47 -1.32
CA THR A 301 7.28 5.55 -0.26
C THR A 301 6.65 6.95 -0.14
N ARG A 302 7.06 7.93 -0.97
CA ARG A 302 6.57 9.32 -0.87
C ARG A 302 5.66 9.66 -2.04
N ASP A 303 4.55 10.32 -1.75
CA ASP A 303 3.57 10.77 -2.72
C ASP A 303 4.11 11.83 -3.68
N ILE A 304 3.49 11.93 -4.84
CA ILE A 304 3.85 12.87 -5.89
C ILE A 304 2.79 13.95 -5.99
N TYR A 305 3.15 15.16 -5.63
CA TYR A 305 2.31 16.34 -5.81
C TYR A 305 2.54 16.97 -7.17
N SER A 306 1.54 17.67 -7.70
CA SER A 306 1.74 18.51 -8.88
C SER A 306 2.77 19.61 -8.59
N ALA A 307 3.51 20.02 -9.63
CA ALA A 307 4.62 20.98 -9.46
C ALA A 307 4.14 22.37 -8.98
N ASP A 308 2.91 22.71 -9.28
CA ASP A 308 2.24 23.97 -8.94
C ASP A 308 1.37 23.85 -7.67
N PHE A 309 1.37 22.68 -7.00
CA PHE A 309 0.59 22.50 -5.78
C PHE A 309 1.10 23.42 -4.67
N ALA A 310 0.21 24.24 -4.17
CA ALA A 310 0.39 25.08 -3.00
C ALA A 310 -0.86 25.06 -2.14
N ILE A 311 -0.71 25.24 -0.84
CA ILE A 311 -1.82 25.28 0.11
C ILE A 311 -1.67 26.51 1.00
N ASP A 312 -2.75 27.23 1.23
CA ASP A 312 -2.73 28.32 2.21
C ASP A 312 -2.81 27.79 3.65
N ARG A 313 -2.48 28.65 4.62
CA ARG A 313 -2.40 28.26 6.03
C ARG A 313 -3.73 27.78 6.60
N ASP A 314 -4.84 28.41 6.26
CA ASP A 314 -6.16 28.05 6.81
C ASP A 314 -6.65 26.73 6.26
N ALA A 315 -6.46 26.51 4.95
CA ALA A 315 -6.75 25.23 4.29
C ALA A 315 -5.84 24.12 4.85
N LEU A 316 -4.54 24.38 5.03
CA LEU A 316 -3.59 23.45 5.67
C LEU A 316 -4.08 23.01 7.05
N LEU A 317 -4.42 23.96 7.93
CA LEU A 317 -4.87 23.67 9.28
C LEU A 317 -6.17 22.89 9.29
N ARG A 318 -7.12 23.23 8.40
CA ARG A 318 -8.39 22.51 8.27
C ARG A 318 -8.16 21.07 7.84
N LEU A 319 -7.32 20.84 6.83
CA LEU A 319 -6.97 19.51 6.35
C LEU A 319 -6.28 18.69 7.42
N LEU A 320 -5.26 19.26 8.10
CA LEU A 320 -4.54 18.56 9.17
C LEU A 320 -5.44 18.19 10.35
N ARG A 321 -6.35 19.09 10.77
CA ARG A 321 -7.35 18.78 11.81
C ARG A 321 -8.27 17.64 11.37
N GLY A 322 -8.75 17.69 10.14
CA GLY A 322 -9.60 16.64 9.58
C GLY A 322 -8.90 15.29 9.60
N MET A 323 -7.68 15.22 9.10
CA MET A 323 -6.90 13.99 9.04
C MET A 323 -6.49 13.47 10.42
N ALA A 324 -6.09 14.33 11.34
CA ALA A 324 -5.81 13.95 12.74
C ALA A 324 -7.08 13.44 13.43
N GLY A 325 -8.23 14.08 13.19
CA GLY A 325 -9.54 13.65 13.68
C GLY A 325 -9.92 12.26 13.19
N VAL A 326 -9.71 11.96 11.89
CA VAL A 326 -9.90 10.61 11.33
C VAL A 326 -9.00 9.59 12.03
N GLY A 327 -7.70 9.90 12.19
CA GLY A 327 -6.78 9.01 12.91
C GLY A 327 -7.27 8.72 14.33
N ALA A 328 -7.65 9.75 15.09
CA ALA A 328 -8.19 9.57 16.45
C ALA A 328 -9.48 8.71 16.46
N HIS A 329 -10.37 8.93 15.50
CA HIS A 329 -11.62 8.19 15.35
C HIS A 329 -11.40 6.70 15.06
N LEU A 330 -10.51 6.37 14.15
CA LEU A 330 -10.20 5.00 13.77
C LEU A 330 -9.50 4.24 14.92
N HIS A 331 -8.47 4.85 15.52
CA HIS A 331 -7.73 4.23 16.62
C HIS A 331 -8.58 4.05 17.89
N ALA A 332 -9.53 4.92 18.16
CA ALA A 332 -10.54 4.71 19.22
C ALA A 332 -11.43 3.47 18.97
N ARG A 333 -11.47 2.97 17.76
CA ARG A 333 -12.20 1.74 17.34
C ARG A 333 -11.30 0.52 17.15
N GLY A 334 -10.03 0.62 17.49
CA GLY A 334 -9.06 -0.45 17.27
C GLY A 334 -8.80 -0.71 15.79
N ILE A 335 -8.87 0.31 14.94
CA ILE A 335 -8.61 0.22 13.51
C ILE A 335 -7.33 1.00 13.21
N ASN A 336 -6.33 0.31 12.66
CA ASN A 336 -5.19 0.89 11.99
C ASN A 336 -5.51 0.99 10.50
N HIS A 337 -5.43 2.19 9.89
CA HIS A 337 -5.72 2.35 8.47
C HIS A 337 -4.64 1.70 7.58
N GLY A 338 -3.39 1.80 8.00
CA GLY A 338 -2.25 1.16 7.35
C GLY A 338 -1.82 1.79 6.01
N ASP A 339 -2.60 2.74 5.49
CA ASP A 339 -2.34 3.39 4.21
C ASP A 339 -2.62 4.90 4.25
N PHE A 340 -2.11 5.56 5.30
CA PHE A 340 -2.32 6.98 5.59
C PHE A 340 -1.43 7.83 4.69
N TYR A 341 -1.87 8.00 3.43
CA TYR A 341 -1.19 8.70 2.35
C TYR A 341 -2.02 9.85 1.79
N ALA A 342 -1.37 10.87 1.22
CA ALA A 342 -2.04 11.97 0.55
C ALA A 342 -2.81 11.52 -0.72
N HIS A 343 -2.34 10.51 -1.44
CA HIS A 343 -3.05 10.02 -2.62
C HIS A 343 -4.38 9.30 -2.29
N ASN A 344 -4.61 8.95 -1.02
CA ASN A 344 -5.88 8.42 -0.50
C ASN A 344 -6.79 9.53 0.08
N VAL A 345 -6.37 10.79 -0.01
CA VAL A 345 -7.13 11.97 0.43
C VAL A 345 -7.72 12.68 -0.78
N LEU A 346 -9.02 12.89 -0.75
CA LEU A 346 -9.71 13.81 -1.64
C LEU A 346 -9.87 15.16 -0.90
N TRP A 347 -9.62 16.26 -1.58
CA TRP A 347 -9.61 17.56 -0.96
C TRP A 347 -10.20 18.65 -1.85
N GLN A 348 -10.55 19.77 -1.24
CA GLN A 348 -10.91 21.03 -1.89
C GLN A 348 -9.90 22.11 -1.50
N GLU A 349 -9.76 23.15 -2.31
CA GLU A 349 -8.80 24.24 -2.08
C GLU A 349 -9.00 24.95 -0.72
N ASN A 350 -10.21 24.92 -0.17
CA ASN A 350 -10.51 25.45 1.16
C ASN A 350 -10.03 24.57 2.33
N GLY A 351 -9.41 23.40 2.05
CA GLY A 351 -8.91 22.45 3.03
C GLY A 351 -9.93 21.42 3.53
N GLU A 352 -11.18 21.42 3.01
CA GLU A 352 -12.09 20.30 3.25
C GLU A 352 -11.52 19.02 2.63
N CYS A 353 -11.61 17.90 3.35
CA CYS A 353 -11.04 16.64 2.91
C CYS A 353 -11.93 15.45 3.24
N LEU A 354 -11.76 14.39 2.44
CA LEU A 354 -12.36 13.08 2.63
C LEU A 354 -11.26 12.04 2.51
N PHE A 355 -11.25 11.08 3.43
CA PHE A 355 -10.28 10.00 3.46
C PHE A 355 -10.99 8.67 3.16
N GLY A 356 -10.33 7.82 2.40
CA GLY A 356 -10.87 6.52 1.98
C GLY A 356 -9.78 5.49 1.75
N ASP A 357 -10.09 4.46 0.97
CA ASP A 357 -9.24 3.33 0.61
C ASP A 357 -8.67 2.57 1.83
N PHE A 358 -9.51 1.74 2.44
CA PHE A 358 -9.18 0.89 3.58
C PHE A 358 -8.45 -0.41 3.22
N GLY A 359 -7.82 -0.50 2.04
CA GLY A 359 -7.14 -1.69 1.59
C GLY A 359 -6.05 -2.20 2.55
N GLY A 360 -5.34 -1.29 3.21
CA GLY A 360 -4.32 -1.59 4.22
C GLY A 360 -4.84 -1.76 5.64
N ALA A 361 -6.14 -1.56 5.89
CA ALA A 361 -6.67 -1.48 7.23
C ALA A 361 -6.62 -2.83 7.98
N SER A 362 -6.35 -2.76 9.27
CA SER A 362 -6.21 -3.93 10.15
C SER A 362 -6.81 -3.66 11.52
N PHE A 363 -7.39 -4.69 12.13
CA PHE A 363 -7.95 -4.58 13.48
C PHE A 363 -6.93 -4.97 14.55
N TYR A 364 -7.05 -4.35 15.72
CA TYR A 364 -6.25 -4.65 16.89
C TYR A 364 -7.05 -4.42 18.20
N PRO A 365 -6.60 -4.94 19.37
CA PRO A 365 -7.30 -4.70 20.60
C PRO A 365 -7.32 -3.20 20.94
N GLY A 366 -8.52 -2.62 21.06
CA GLY A 366 -8.70 -1.23 21.48
C GLY A 366 -8.59 -1.05 23.01
N ASP A 367 -7.67 -1.76 23.65
CA ASP A 367 -7.56 -1.87 25.12
C ASP A 367 -6.65 -0.80 25.74
N GLY A 368 -6.00 0.02 24.89
CA GLY A 368 -5.02 1.02 25.34
C GLY A 368 -3.70 0.45 25.86
N GLY A 369 -3.47 -0.86 25.69
CA GLY A 369 -2.21 -1.51 26.03
C GLY A 369 -1.01 -1.05 25.19
N GLU A 370 0.20 -1.51 25.52
CA GLU A 370 1.43 -1.09 24.86
C GLU A 370 1.42 -1.38 23.36
N VAL A 371 0.88 -2.52 22.92
CA VAL A 371 0.73 -2.89 21.52
C VAL A 371 -0.20 -1.92 20.78
N SER A 372 -1.36 -1.64 21.38
CA SER A 372 -2.34 -0.70 20.82
C SER A 372 -1.76 0.70 20.67
N GLN A 373 -1.03 1.19 21.68
CA GLN A 373 -0.33 2.46 21.64
C GLN A 373 0.74 2.47 20.55
N ALA A 374 1.55 1.42 20.44
CA ALA A 374 2.61 1.33 19.42
C ALA A 374 2.03 1.36 18.00
N LEU A 375 0.95 0.63 17.74
CA LEU A 375 0.27 0.63 16.44
C LEU A 375 -0.26 2.02 16.06
N GLU A 376 -0.90 2.72 17.00
CA GLU A 376 -1.31 4.11 16.78
C GLU A 376 -0.11 5.02 16.47
N ARG A 377 1.00 4.88 17.22
CA ARG A 377 2.20 5.72 17.03
C ARG A 377 2.95 5.40 15.73
N ILE A 378 2.85 4.20 15.21
CA ILE A 378 3.34 3.86 13.87
C ILE A 378 2.56 4.66 12.82
N GLU A 379 1.24 4.68 12.90
CA GLU A 379 0.41 5.44 11.95
C GLU A 379 0.52 6.97 12.13
N VAL A 380 0.76 7.45 13.35
CA VAL A 380 1.12 8.86 13.60
C VAL A 380 2.34 9.29 12.79
N ARG A 381 3.31 8.39 12.57
CA ARG A 381 4.42 8.70 11.67
C ARG A 381 3.96 8.90 10.23
N ALA A 382 3.05 8.08 9.72
CA ALA A 382 2.49 8.26 8.38
C ALA A 382 1.79 9.62 8.25
N PHE A 383 0.98 10.01 9.24
CA PHE A 383 0.42 11.35 9.33
C PHE A 383 1.50 12.43 9.37
N GLY A 384 2.57 12.24 10.15
CA GLY A 384 3.69 13.17 10.25
C GLY A 384 4.45 13.37 8.94
N LEU A 385 4.50 12.34 8.07
CA LEU A 385 5.08 12.44 6.74
C LEU A 385 4.16 13.22 5.78
N LEU A 386 2.86 12.97 5.80
CA LEU A 386 1.86 13.79 5.11
C LEU A 386 1.92 15.24 5.56
N PHE A 387 2.03 15.48 6.87
CA PHE A 387 2.15 16.80 7.46
C PHE A 387 3.39 17.55 6.94
N GLU A 388 4.56 16.90 6.88
CA GLU A 388 5.79 17.45 6.30
C GLU A 388 5.60 17.85 4.84
N GLU A 389 4.98 16.97 4.05
CA GLU A 389 4.72 17.21 2.63
C GLU A 389 3.86 18.45 2.39
N LEU A 390 2.87 18.69 3.25
CA LEU A 390 2.01 19.87 3.19
C LEU A 390 2.71 21.12 3.69
N LEU A 391 3.46 21.04 4.81
CA LEU A 391 4.23 22.19 5.35
C LEU A 391 5.22 22.74 4.33
N THR A 392 5.89 21.87 3.60
CA THR A 392 6.87 22.29 2.56
C THR A 392 6.23 22.98 1.35
N ARG A 393 4.90 22.94 1.24
CA ARG A 393 4.10 23.52 0.16
C ARG A 393 3.19 24.66 0.62
N CYS A 394 3.31 25.05 1.88
CA CYS A 394 2.62 26.19 2.45
C CYS A 394 3.61 27.35 2.66
N ASN A 395 3.22 28.55 2.25
CA ASN A 395 4.11 29.72 2.34
C ASN A 395 4.15 30.35 3.73
N GLU A 396 3.13 30.10 4.57
CA GLU A 396 2.99 30.69 5.90
C GLU A 396 2.90 29.61 6.96
N VAL A 397 4.05 29.20 7.48
CA VAL A 397 4.16 28.11 8.46
C VAL A 397 4.89 28.57 9.71
N ASP A 398 4.28 28.33 10.88
CA ASP A 398 4.85 28.64 12.17
C ASP A 398 5.85 27.55 12.62
N ASP A 399 6.78 27.92 13.48
CA ASP A 399 7.72 26.99 14.10
C ASP A 399 7.02 25.90 14.95
N ASP A 400 5.86 26.21 15.52
CA ASP A 400 5.06 25.28 16.33
C ASP A 400 4.50 24.12 15.50
N LEU A 401 4.06 24.36 14.27
CA LEU A 401 3.62 23.31 13.35
C LEU A 401 4.79 22.39 12.97
N TRP A 402 5.95 22.96 12.69
CA TRP A 402 7.17 22.14 12.46
C TRP A 402 7.61 21.39 13.71
N ALA A 403 7.45 21.96 14.90
CA ALA A 403 7.75 21.27 16.16
C ALA A 403 6.82 20.08 16.39
N LEU A 404 5.52 20.23 16.11
CA LEU A 404 4.54 19.15 16.19
C LEU A 404 4.84 18.05 15.16
N GLN A 405 5.12 18.43 13.91
CA GLN A 405 5.48 17.49 12.85
C GLN A 405 6.70 16.64 13.24
N ARG A 406 7.79 17.27 13.74
CA ARG A 406 8.99 16.57 14.22
C ARG A 406 8.68 15.56 15.31
N GLN A 407 7.75 15.87 16.22
CA GLN A 407 7.32 14.93 17.25
C GLN A 407 6.59 13.71 16.67
N CYS A 408 5.80 13.89 15.62
CA CYS A 408 5.09 12.79 14.95
C CYS A 408 6.06 11.80 14.28
N VAL A 409 7.23 12.23 13.83
CA VAL A 409 8.18 11.39 13.08
C VAL A 409 9.42 10.94 13.86
N GLN A 410 9.49 11.26 15.16
CA GLN A 410 10.66 10.91 15.96
C GLN A 410 10.90 9.39 16.02
N PRO A 411 12.18 8.94 16.15
CA PRO A 411 12.54 7.52 16.05
C PRO A 411 11.88 6.62 17.10
N GLN A 412 11.77 7.11 18.36
CA GLN A 412 11.15 6.34 19.44
C GLN A 412 9.63 6.33 19.27
N VAL A 413 9.09 5.16 18.91
CA VAL A 413 7.68 4.99 18.54
C VAL A 413 6.75 5.50 19.65
N LEU A 414 6.90 5.03 20.89
CA LEU A 414 6.03 5.40 22.01
C LEU A 414 6.19 6.85 22.49
N ALA A 415 7.25 7.56 22.06
CA ALA A 415 7.43 8.97 22.40
C ALA A 415 6.69 9.91 21.42
N ARG A 416 6.15 9.40 20.32
CA ARG A 416 5.30 10.17 19.41
C ARG A 416 3.97 10.52 20.11
N PRO A 417 3.34 11.68 19.81
CA PRO A 417 2.02 12.02 20.36
C PRO A 417 0.94 11.05 19.87
N SER A 418 -0.19 10.93 20.59
CA SER A 418 -1.39 10.29 20.06
C SER A 418 -2.10 11.19 19.05
N PHE A 419 -2.98 10.60 18.22
CA PHE A 419 -3.85 11.41 17.35
C PHE A 419 -4.71 12.36 18.17
N ALA A 420 -5.23 11.94 19.32
CA ALA A 420 -5.97 12.82 20.22
C ALA A 420 -5.14 14.02 20.73
N GLN A 421 -3.86 13.80 21.06
CA GLN A 421 -2.96 14.89 21.45
C GLN A 421 -2.62 15.80 20.26
N ILE A 422 -2.50 15.26 19.05
CA ILE A 422 -2.27 16.05 17.84
C ILE A 422 -3.49 16.94 17.56
N THR A 423 -4.70 16.38 17.59
CA THR A 423 -5.94 17.14 17.40
C THR A 423 -6.05 18.28 18.39
N GLN A 424 -5.81 18.02 19.69
CA GLN A 424 -5.86 19.05 20.72
C GLN A 424 -4.87 20.21 20.46
N ARG A 425 -3.68 19.92 19.93
CA ARG A 425 -2.67 20.93 19.61
C ARG A 425 -2.98 21.73 18.34
N LEU A 426 -3.61 21.09 17.36
CA LEU A 426 -4.03 21.78 16.14
C LEU A 426 -5.25 22.68 16.37
N ASP A 427 -6.02 22.43 17.44
CA ASP A 427 -7.18 23.25 17.84
C ASP A 427 -6.81 24.43 18.75
N ALA A 428 -5.62 24.41 19.36
CA ALA A 428 -5.13 25.46 20.24
C ALA A 428 -4.58 26.65 19.47
#